data_77231751057f013101a697ae7895839b
#
_entry.id   77231751057f013101a697ae7895839b
#
_cell.length_a   1.000
_cell.length_b   1.000
_cell.length_c   1.000
_cell.angle_alpha   90.00
_cell.angle_beta   90.00
_cell.angle_gamma   90.00
#
_symmetry.space_group_name_H-M   'P 1'
#
loop_
_entity.id
_entity.type
_entity.pdbx_description
1 polymer ?
#
loop_
_entity_poly.entity_id
_entity_poly.type
_entity_poly.pdbx_seq_one_letter_code
_entity_poly.pdbx_strand_id
1 'polypeptide(L)'
;MKKKVLLMGKSGSGKTSMRSIIFANYIARDTTRLGATIDVEHSHVRFLGNLVLNLWDCGGQESFMQQYFASQRDNIFRNVEVLIYVFDVESRELERDVHYYQSCLEALLQNSPDAKIFCLIHKMDLVAEEQRENLFKDREDDLIRLSRPGNVTCFRTSIWDETLYRAWSSIVTMLIPNVAALENSLTHFANVIEADEVLLFEKATFLVISHCQSKQNRDSHRFEKVSNIIKQFKLSCSKLGAKFQSMEVRNSAFAAFIDTFTSNTYVMVVMSDPTIPSEATLVNIRNARKYFEELENPNSNSMGQHPTEFQQKNFVNEAFHNILILISSKFLLRAYEKNVLGCYNSGFL
;
A
#
# COMPACT_ATOMS: atom_id res chain seq x y z
N MET A 1 4.00 6.71 16.65
CA MET A 1 3.15 5.61 17.14
C MET A 1 3.74 4.29 16.68
N LYS A 2 3.93 3.30 17.59
CA LYS A 2 4.44 1.96 17.22
C LYS A 2 3.28 0.98 17.19
N LYS A 3 3.15 0.21 16.12
CA LYS A 3 2.15 -0.85 15.95
C LYS A 3 2.86 -2.19 15.82
N LYS A 4 2.54 -3.15 16.68
CA LYS A 4 3.13 -4.49 16.67
C LYS A 4 2.38 -5.37 15.68
N VAL A 5 3.11 -5.94 14.73
CA VAL A 5 2.61 -6.85 13.70
C VAL A 5 3.33 -8.18 13.84
N LEU A 6 2.59 -9.25 14.08
CA LEU A 6 3.14 -10.60 14.13
C LEU A 6 2.99 -11.27 12.77
N LEU A 7 4.06 -11.88 12.27
CA LEU A 7 4.09 -12.70 11.05
C LEU A 7 4.41 -14.13 11.45
N MET A 8 3.42 -15.00 11.41
CA MET A 8 3.48 -16.39 11.92
C MET A 8 3.08 -17.40 10.84
N GLY A 9 3.35 -18.65 11.07
CA GLY A 9 3.05 -19.77 10.18
C GLY A 9 4.22 -20.77 10.14
N LYS A 10 4.01 -21.91 9.51
CA LYS A 10 4.98 -23.01 9.39
C LYS A 10 6.30 -22.56 8.78
N SER A 11 7.39 -23.26 9.12
CA SER A 11 8.69 -23.09 8.44
C SER A 11 8.53 -23.37 6.94
N GLY A 12 9.16 -22.54 6.12
CA GLY A 12 9.07 -22.64 4.67
C GLY A 12 7.78 -22.08 4.05
N SER A 13 6.83 -21.54 4.82
CA SER A 13 5.59 -20.94 4.27
C SER A 13 5.80 -19.62 3.53
N GLY A 14 7.02 -19.05 3.49
CA GLY A 14 7.35 -17.84 2.73
C GLY A 14 7.30 -16.54 3.51
N LYS A 15 7.11 -16.55 4.85
CA LYS A 15 7.05 -15.35 5.71
C LYS A 15 8.21 -14.39 5.48
N THR A 16 9.43 -14.85 5.68
CA THR A 16 10.64 -14.06 5.53
C THR A 16 10.84 -13.57 4.09
N SER A 17 10.46 -14.38 3.10
CA SER A 17 10.50 -13.99 1.69
C SER A 17 9.59 -12.81 1.41
N MET A 18 8.32 -12.88 1.83
CA MET A 18 7.39 -11.76 1.62
C MET A 18 7.79 -10.50 2.40
N ARG A 19 8.27 -10.65 3.66
CA ARG A 19 8.80 -9.52 4.43
C ARG A 19 9.98 -8.86 3.69
N SER A 20 10.89 -9.64 3.16
CA SER A 20 12.07 -9.15 2.45
C SER A 20 11.71 -8.43 1.16
N ILE A 21 10.72 -8.93 0.42
CA ILE A 21 10.22 -8.28 -0.81
C ILE A 21 9.56 -6.94 -0.47
N ILE A 22 8.68 -6.90 0.51
CA ILE A 22 7.92 -5.69 0.83
C ILE A 22 8.80 -4.64 1.50
N PHE A 23 9.60 -5.01 2.51
CA PHE A 23 10.27 -4.05 3.39
C PHE A 23 11.79 -3.95 3.23
N ALA A 24 12.44 -4.93 2.61
CA ALA A 24 13.90 -4.97 2.49
C ALA A 24 14.42 -4.90 1.04
N ASN A 25 13.57 -4.52 0.08
CA ASN A 25 13.93 -4.30 -1.32
C ASN A 25 14.48 -5.54 -2.05
N TYR A 26 14.06 -6.75 -1.64
CA TYR A 26 14.34 -7.96 -2.40
C TYR A 26 13.39 -8.08 -3.59
N ILE A 27 13.85 -8.71 -4.66
CA ILE A 27 12.97 -9.25 -5.71
C ILE A 27 12.69 -10.73 -5.42
N ALA A 28 11.61 -11.27 -5.97
CA ALA A 28 11.19 -12.66 -5.69
C ALA A 28 12.32 -13.68 -5.91
N ARG A 29 13.08 -13.54 -6.99
CA ARG A 29 14.23 -14.42 -7.30
C ARG A 29 15.31 -14.40 -6.22
N ASP A 30 15.56 -13.27 -5.58
CA ASP A 30 16.62 -13.15 -4.57
C ASP A 30 16.25 -13.84 -3.26
N THR A 31 14.96 -14.09 -3.02
CA THR A 31 14.48 -14.74 -1.79
C THR A 31 14.81 -16.22 -1.70
N THR A 32 15.16 -16.87 -2.81
CA THR A 32 15.60 -18.28 -2.82
C THR A 32 16.88 -18.53 -2.02
N ARG A 33 17.64 -17.47 -1.71
CA ARG A 33 18.87 -17.53 -0.91
C ARG A 33 18.64 -17.33 0.58
N LEU A 34 17.42 -17.00 1.00
CA LEU A 34 17.08 -16.80 2.40
C LEU A 34 17.04 -18.14 3.14
N GLY A 35 17.72 -18.21 4.27
CA GLY A 35 17.65 -19.36 5.17
C GLY A 35 16.34 -19.39 5.97
N ALA A 36 16.13 -20.47 6.72
CA ALA A 36 15.01 -20.55 7.66
C ALA A 36 15.24 -19.63 8.86
N THR A 37 14.21 -18.90 9.27
CA THR A 37 14.21 -18.11 10.49
C THR A 37 14.14 -19.05 11.70
N ILE A 38 15.19 -19.02 12.54
CA ILE A 38 15.32 -19.96 13.68
C ILE A 38 14.57 -19.43 14.90
N ASP A 39 14.62 -18.12 15.12
CA ASP A 39 14.05 -17.42 16.26
C ASP A 39 13.08 -16.32 15.81
N VAL A 40 12.85 -15.29 16.60
CA VAL A 40 12.07 -14.10 16.24
C VAL A 40 12.99 -13.03 15.70
N GLU A 41 12.80 -12.64 14.45
CA GLU A 41 13.47 -11.49 13.86
C GLU A 41 12.61 -10.23 14.02
N HIS A 42 13.17 -9.22 14.68
CA HIS A 42 12.52 -7.94 14.89
C HIS A 42 12.94 -6.93 13.82
N SER A 43 11.98 -6.32 13.17
CA SER A 43 12.19 -5.22 12.21
C SER A 43 11.34 -4.02 12.60
N HIS A 44 11.96 -2.85 12.65
CA HIS A 44 11.27 -1.58 12.84
C HIS A 44 11.22 -0.85 11.51
N VAL A 45 10.06 -0.81 10.91
CA VAL A 45 9.85 -0.15 9.62
C VAL A 45 9.10 1.15 9.85
N ARG A 46 9.75 2.28 9.58
CA ARG A 46 9.04 3.56 9.50
C ARG A 46 8.19 3.53 8.25
N PHE A 47 6.89 3.67 8.43
CA PHE A 47 5.95 3.58 7.33
C PHE A 47 5.48 5.00 6.94
N LEU A 48 4.35 5.47 7.36
CA LEU A 48 3.82 6.79 7.00
C LEU A 48 3.93 7.75 8.20
N GLY A 49 4.53 8.93 7.99
CA GLY A 49 4.66 9.94 9.04
C GLY A 49 5.34 9.38 10.30
N ASN A 50 4.63 9.38 11.42
CA ASN A 50 5.09 8.87 12.72
C ASN A 50 4.72 7.40 12.98
N LEU A 51 4.13 6.70 12.00
CA LEU A 51 3.80 5.29 12.12
C LEU A 51 5.07 4.44 11.97
N VAL A 52 5.34 3.60 12.97
CA VAL A 52 6.41 2.61 12.96
C VAL A 52 5.80 1.23 13.12
N LEU A 53 5.95 0.39 12.10
CA LEU A 53 5.59 -1.01 12.18
C LEU A 53 6.70 -1.76 12.91
N ASN A 54 6.36 -2.35 14.04
CA ASN A 54 7.23 -3.27 14.77
C ASN A 54 6.88 -4.70 14.33
N LEU A 55 7.54 -5.13 13.25
CA LEU A 55 7.27 -6.41 12.61
C LEU A 55 8.11 -7.52 13.26
N TRP A 56 7.43 -8.54 13.74
CA TRP A 56 7.99 -9.73 14.35
C TRP A 56 7.83 -10.92 13.39
N ASP A 57 8.90 -11.28 12.71
CA ASP A 57 8.97 -12.46 11.84
C ASP A 57 9.36 -13.67 12.68
N CYS A 58 8.35 -14.45 13.04
CA CYS A 58 8.51 -15.57 13.97
C CYS A 58 8.96 -16.84 13.23
N GLY A 59 9.89 -17.56 13.84
CA GLY A 59 10.30 -18.88 13.41
C GLY A 59 9.09 -19.81 13.29
N GLY A 60 9.07 -20.67 12.29
CA GLY A 60 7.98 -21.62 12.05
C GLY A 60 8.38 -23.08 12.27
N GLN A 61 9.55 -23.30 12.84
CA GLN A 61 10.04 -24.65 13.12
C GLN A 61 9.30 -25.26 14.32
N GLU A 62 9.20 -26.58 14.35
CA GLU A 62 8.52 -27.28 15.44
C GLU A 62 9.15 -27.00 16.80
N SER A 63 10.47 -26.97 16.89
CA SER A 63 11.21 -26.62 18.10
C SER A 63 10.86 -25.21 18.61
N PHE A 64 10.70 -24.26 17.70
CA PHE A 64 10.25 -22.91 18.03
C PHE A 64 8.83 -22.91 18.59
N MET A 65 7.90 -23.58 17.91
CA MET A 65 6.50 -23.64 18.34
C MET A 65 6.30 -24.34 19.68
N GLN A 66 7.07 -25.38 19.95
CA GLN A 66 6.94 -26.15 21.19
C GLN A 66 7.66 -25.52 22.40
N GLN A 67 8.87 -25.02 22.21
CA GLN A 67 9.72 -24.53 23.31
C GLN A 67 9.61 -23.02 23.53
N TYR A 68 9.81 -22.24 22.47
CA TYR A 68 9.82 -20.80 22.56
C TYR A 68 8.41 -20.24 22.76
N PHE A 69 7.45 -20.76 22.05
CA PHE A 69 6.06 -20.38 22.15
C PHE A 69 5.50 -20.59 23.56
N ALA A 70 5.79 -21.73 24.18
CA ALA A 70 5.33 -22.04 25.53
C ALA A 70 5.96 -21.09 26.58
N SER A 71 7.24 -20.73 26.44
CA SER A 71 7.96 -19.90 27.40
C SER A 71 7.78 -18.40 27.21
N GLN A 72 7.49 -17.93 26.00
CA GLN A 72 7.42 -16.51 25.62
C GLN A 72 6.03 -16.08 25.11
N ARG A 73 5.02 -16.92 25.28
CA ARG A 73 3.66 -16.74 24.76
C ARG A 73 3.11 -15.34 25.08
N ASP A 74 3.13 -14.94 26.33
CA ASP A 74 2.58 -13.66 26.77
C ASP A 74 3.36 -12.47 26.19
N ASN A 75 4.67 -12.57 26.08
CA ASN A 75 5.49 -11.52 25.48
C ASN A 75 5.25 -11.37 23.98
N ILE A 76 5.13 -12.50 23.25
CA ILE A 76 4.88 -12.51 21.82
C ILE A 76 3.52 -11.89 21.50
N PHE A 77 2.46 -12.27 22.23
CA PHE A 77 1.09 -11.86 21.92
C PHE A 77 0.62 -10.60 22.65
N ARG A 78 1.42 -10.04 23.52
CA ARG A 78 1.09 -8.79 24.22
C ARG A 78 1.17 -7.57 23.31
N ASN A 79 0.14 -6.71 23.36
CA ASN A 79 0.04 -5.46 22.58
C ASN A 79 0.19 -5.67 21.07
N VAL A 80 -0.37 -6.74 20.55
CA VAL A 80 -0.42 -7.01 19.12
C VAL A 80 -1.57 -6.22 18.51
N GLU A 81 -1.28 -5.53 17.42
CA GLU A 81 -2.28 -4.83 16.63
C GLU A 81 -2.78 -5.70 15.48
N VAL A 82 -1.86 -6.45 14.87
CA VAL A 82 -2.15 -7.32 13.73
C VAL A 82 -1.42 -8.65 13.86
N LEU A 83 -2.15 -9.74 13.68
CA LEU A 83 -1.60 -11.07 13.40
C LEU A 83 -1.76 -11.36 11.91
N ILE A 84 -0.66 -11.71 11.25
CA ILE A 84 -0.63 -12.26 9.90
C ILE A 84 -0.19 -13.71 10.00
N TYR A 85 -1.08 -14.64 9.71
CA TYR A 85 -0.76 -16.07 9.70
C TYR A 85 -0.68 -16.57 8.26
N VAL A 86 0.43 -17.23 7.92
CA VAL A 86 0.75 -17.66 6.55
C VAL A 86 0.62 -19.17 6.45
N PHE A 87 -0.35 -19.60 5.64
CA PHE A 87 -0.55 -21.00 5.26
C PHE A 87 0.12 -21.27 3.93
N ASP A 88 0.88 -22.35 3.86
CA ASP A 88 1.44 -22.87 2.60
C ASP A 88 0.37 -23.70 1.90
N VAL A 89 -0.01 -23.32 0.68
CA VAL A 89 -1.05 -24.03 -0.08
C VAL A 89 -0.68 -25.49 -0.35
N GLU A 90 0.62 -25.80 -0.48
CA GLU A 90 1.14 -27.16 -0.71
C GLU A 90 1.45 -27.95 0.57
N SER A 91 1.09 -27.42 1.76
CA SER A 91 1.37 -28.12 3.00
C SER A 91 0.68 -29.50 3.04
N ARG A 92 1.48 -30.54 3.24
CA ARG A 92 0.99 -31.92 3.42
C ARG A 92 0.50 -32.22 4.84
N GLU A 93 0.72 -31.28 5.78
CA GLU A 93 0.40 -31.41 7.20
C GLU A 93 -0.63 -30.37 7.62
N LEU A 94 -1.71 -30.24 6.84
CA LEU A 94 -2.70 -29.19 7.03
C LEU A 94 -3.33 -29.19 8.43
N GLU A 95 -3.66 -30.37 8.97
CA GLU A 95 -4.24 -30.50 10.32
C GLU A 95 -3.31 -29.93 11.38
N ARG A 96 -2.02 -30.13 11.22
CA ARG A 96 -1.00 -29.62 12.11
C ARG A 96 -0.85 -28.10 11.98
N ASP A 97 -0.87 -27.58 10.74
CA ASP A 97 -0.83 -26.14 10.49
C ASP A 97 -2.04 -25.43 11.10
N VAL A 98 -3.22 -26.03 11.00
CA VAL A 98 -4.44 -25.55 11.63
C VAL A 98 -4.33 -25.59 13.17
N HIS A 99 -3.80 -26.65 13.73
CA HIS A 99 -3.59 -26.74 15.18
C HIS A 99 -2.66 -25.63 15.70
N TYR A 100 -1.56 -25.35 15.01
CA TYR A 100 -0.66 -24.24 15.37
C TYR A 100 -1.35 -22.87 15.21
N TYR A 101 -2.15 -22.69 14.16
CA TYR A 101 -2.94 -21.49 14.00
C TYR A 101 -3.90 -21.27 15.16
N GLN A 102 -4.65 -22.31 15.54
CA GLN A 102 -5.58 -22.24 16.67
C GLN A 102 -4.87 -21.88 17.98
N SER A 103 -3.71 -22.47 18.24
CA SER A 103 -2.90 -22.14 19.41
C SER A 103 -2.42 -20.69 19.42
N CYS A 104 -2.04 -20.15 18.25
CA CYS A 104 -1.71 -18.72 18.09
C CYS A 104 -2.94 -17.83 18.31
N LEU A 105 -4.09 -18.22 17.79
CA LEU A 105 -5.34 -17.49 17.93
C LEU A 105 -5.80 -17.41 19.38
N GLU A 106 -5.76 -18.51 20.12
CA GLU A 106 -6.07 -18.52 21.56
C GLU A 106 -5.16 -17.56 22.34
N ALA A 107 -3.85 -17.61 22.09
CA ALA A 107 -2.89 -16.73 22.74
C ALA A 107 -3.14 -15.26 22.39
N LEU A 108 -3.47 -14.97 21.14
CA LEU A 108 -3.79 -13.63 20.66
C LEU A 108 -5.02 -13.08 21.36
N LEU A 109 -6.13 -13.83 21.36
CA LEU A 109 -7.39 -13.39 21.95
C LEU A 109 -7.29 -13.18 23.47
N GLN A 110 -6.42 -13.94 24.16
CA GLN A 110 -6.14 -13.78 25.59
C GLN A 110 -5.32 -12.51 25.89
N ASN A 111 -4.36 -12.15 25.04
CA ASN A 111 -3.38 -11.09 25.31
C ASN A 111 -3.62 -9.80 24.53
N SER A 112 -4.34 -9.86 23.43
CA SER A 112 -4.65 -8.73 22.53
C SER A 112 -5.99 -8.96 21.81
N PRO A 113 -7.13 -8.88 22.53
CA PRO A 113 -8.45 -9.24 22.00
C PRO A 113 -8.92 -8.35 20.82
N ASP A 114 -8.40 -7.13 20.71
CA ASP A 114 -8.75 -6.18 19.64
C ASP A 114 -7.85 -6.33 18.41
N ALA A 115 -6.88 -7.26 18.43
CA ALA A 115 -5.99 -7.47 17.31
C ALA A 115 -6.74 -7.91 16.05
N LYS A 116 -6.34 -7.35 14.89
CA LYS A 116 -6.85 -7.79 13.60
C LYS A 116 -6.13 -9.05 13.15
N ILE A 117 -6.88 -9.97 12.54
CA ILE A 117 -6.37 -11.28 12.12
C ILE A 117 -6.45 -11.38 10.61
N PHE A 118 -5.30 -11.67 9.99
CA PHE A 118 -5.19 -11.90 8.56
C PHE A 118 -4.59 -13.28 8.31
N CYS A 119 -5.21 -14.05 7.42
CA CYS A 119 -4.69 -15.33 6.95
C CYS A 119 -4.27 -15.21 5.49
N LEU A 120 -3.02 -15.51 5.20
CA LEU A 120 -2.51 -15.54 3.83
C LEU A 120 -2.38 -16.99 3.36
N ILE A 121 -3.21 -17.39 2.39
CA ILE A 121 -3.06 -18.65 1.68
C ILE A 121 -2.02 -18.40 0.60
N HIS A 122 -0.79 -18.81 0.90
CA HIS A 122 0.41 -18.43 0.16
C HIS A 122 0.88 -19.49 -0.83
N LYS A 123 1.72 -19.09 -1.79
CA LYS A 123 2.23 -19.88 -2.91
C LYS A 123 1.14 -20.33 -3.89
N MET A 124 0.12 -19.48 -4.09
CA MET A 124 -0.98 -19.78 -5.00
C MET A 124 -0.55 -19.88 -6.47
N ASP A 125 0.65 -19.45 -6.81
CA ASP A 125 1.29 -19.70 -8.11
C ASP A 125 1.50 -21.18 -8.41
N LEU A 126 1.63 -22.02 -7.39
CA LEU A 126 1.79 -23.48 -7.52
C LEU A 126 0.48 -24.23 -7.80
N VAL A 127 -0.67 -23.56 -7.67
CA VAL A 127 -2.00 -24.10 -7.96
C VAL A 127 -2.39 -23.75 -9.39
N ALA A 128 -2.97 -24.72 -10.11
CA ALA A 128 -3.51 -24.49 -11.46
C ALA A 128 -4.56 -23.36 -11.44
N GLU A 129 -4.53 -22.48 -12.43
CA GLU A 129 -5.31 -21.22 -12.44
C GLU A 129 -6.81 -21.49 -12.28
N GLU A 130 -7.33 -22.53 -12.90
CA GLU A 130 -8.74 -22.91 -12.87
C GLU A 130 -9.19 -23.39 -11.48
N GLN A 131 -8.25 -23.83 -10.63
CA GLN A 131 -8.53 -24.35 -9.29
C GLN A 131 -8.32 -23.32 -8.20
N ARG A 132 -7.61 -22.23 -8.48
CA ARG A 132 -7.19 -21.22 -7.47
C ARG A 132 -8.37 -20.63 -6.71
N GLU A 133 -9.42 -20.25 -7.42
CA GLU A 133 -10.58 -19.60 -6.81
C GLU A 133 -11.34 -20.54 -5.90
N ASN A 134 -11.62 -21.76 -6.35
CA ASN A 134 -12.33 -22.76 -5.56
C ASN A 134 -11.53 -23.16 -4.32
N LEU A 135 -10.24 -23.46 -4.50
CA LEU A 135 -9.36 -23.81 -3.38
C LEU A 135 -9.24 -22.68 -2.36
N PHE A 136 -9.12 -21.44 -2.82
CA PHE A 136 -9.07 -20.27 -1.94
C PHE A 136 -10.35 -20.17 -1.12
N LYS A 137 -11.51 -20.27 -1.76
CA LYS A 137 -12.82 -20.14 -1.11
C LYS A 137 -13.06 -21.23 -0.07
N ASP A 138 -12.74 -22.48 -0.39
CA ASP A 138 -12.84 -23.60 0.55
C ASP A 138 -11.97 -23.35 1.80
N ARG A 139 -10.73 -22.89 1.59
CA ARG A 139 -9.80 -22.55 2.70
C ARG A 139 -10.27 -21.35 3.51
N GLU A 140 -10.78 -20.31 2.87
CA GLU A 140 -11.32 -19.12 3.51
C GLU A 140 -12.50 -19.46 4.41
N ASP A 141 -13.46 -20.26 3.92
CA ASP A 141 -14.63 -20.70 4.68
C ASP A 141 -14.24 -21.52 5.93
N ASP A 142 -13.27 -22.41 5.78
CA ASP A 142 -12.71 -23.18 6.89
C ASP A 142 -12.04 -22.27 7.93
N LEU A 143 -11.20 -21.33 7.51
CA LEU A 143 -10.50 -20.41 8.39
C LEU A 143 -11.46 -19.45 9.11
N ILE A 144 -12.49 -18.96 8.44
CA ILE A 144 -13.53 -18.14 9.06
C ILE A 144 -14.25 -18.93 10.17
N ARG A 145 -14.57 -20.19 9.92
CA ARG A 145 -15.21 -21.06 10.91
C ARG A 145 -14.30 -21.31 12.11
N LEU A 146 -13.03 -21.64 11.87
CA LEU A 146 -12.04 -21.95 12.89
C LEU A 146 -11.64 -20.74 13.74
N SER A 147 -11.76 -19.54 13.20
CA SER A 147 -11.34 -18.32 13.87
C SER A 147 -12.37 -17.73 14.84
N ARG A 148 -13.57 -18.28 14.88
CA ARG A 148 -14.63 -17.78 15.80
C ARG A 148 -14.21 -17.91 17.27
N PRO A 149 -14.49 -16.87 18.12
CA PRO A 149 -15.26 -15.64 17.86
C PRO A 149 -14.48 -14.51 17.18
N GLY A 150 -13.21 -14.69 16.86
CA GLY A 150 -12.40 -13.70 16.14
C GLY A 150 -12.89 -13.48 14.71
N ASN A 151 -12.68 -12.26 14.20
CA ASN A 151 -12.95 -11.94 12.81
C ASN A 151 -11.64 -12.01 12.00
N VAL A 152 -11.61 -12.82 10.96
CA VAL A 152 -10.44 -13.04 10.11
C VAL A 152 -10.72 -12.55 8.69
N THR A 153 -9.70 -11.96 8.08
CA THR A 153 -9.70 -11.62 6.65
C THR A 153 -8.66 -12.48 5.94
N CYS A 154 -9.07 -13.16 4.87
CA CYS A 154 -8.20 -14.03 4.11
C CYS A 154 -7.76 -13.40 2.79
N PHE A 155 -6.52 -13.70 2.38
CA PHE A 155 -5.98 -13.32 1.08
C PHE A 155 -5.27 -14.52 0.44
N ARG A 156 -5.47 -14.69 -0.86
CA ARG A 156 -4.61 -15.53 -1.68
C ARG A 156 -3.37 -14.73 -2.08
N THR A 157 -2.19 -15.30 -1.94
CA THR A 157 -0.94 -14.58 -2.19
C THR A 157 0.11 -15.43 -2.89
N SER A 158 0.92 -14.74 -3.72
CA SER A 158 2.16 -15.26 -4.30
C SER A 158 3.24 -14.18 -4.28
N ILE A 159 4.50 -14.57 -4.12
CA ILE A 159 5.62 -13.63 -4.26
C ILE A 159 5.90 -13.28 -5.73
N TRP A 160 5.31 -13.99 -6.68
CA TRP A 160 5.57 -13.85 -8.11
C TRP A 160 4.62 -12.90 -8.81
N ASP A 161 3.53 -12.50 -8.16
CA ASP A 161 2.50 -11.65 -8.73
C ASP A 161 2.09 -10.49 -7.79
N GLU A 162 1.10 -9.70 -8.20
CA GLU A 162 0.61 -8.53 -7.48
C GLU A 162 -0.20 -8.86 -6.21
N THR A 163 -0.61 -10.10 -6.02
CA THR A 163 -1.48 -10.48 -4.88
C THR A 163 -0.80 -10.27 -3.54
N LEU A 164 0.54 -10.38 -3.48
CA LEU A 164 1.33 -10.04 -2.30
C LEU A 164 1.16 -8.56 -1.92
N TYR A 165 1.30 -7.67 -2.91
CA TYR A 165 1.17 -6.22 -2.68
C TYR A 165 -0.24 -5.84 -2.25
N ARG A 166 -1.27 -6.49 -2.84
CA ARG A 166 -2.67 -6.31 -2.48
C ARG A 166 -2.92 -6.64 -1.01
N ALA A 167 -2.49 -7.82 -0.56
CA ALA A 167 -2.65 -8.24 0.82
C ALA A 167 -1.96 -7.27 1.79
N TRP A 168 -0.70 -6.93 1.54
CA TRP A 168 0.04 -6.02 2.41
C TRP A 168 -0.50 -4.59 2.37
N SER A 169 -0.94 -4.07 1.22
CA SER A 169 -1.62 -2.76 1.14
C SER A 169 -2.86 -2.73 2.01
N SER A 170 -3.73 -3.73 1.92
CA SER A 170 -4.93 -3.84 2.75
C SER A 170 -4.59 -3.89 4.25
N ILE A 171 -3.60 -4.70 4.63
CA ILE A 171 -3.17 -4.84 6.03
C ILE A 171 -2.62 -3.52 6.59
N VAL A 172 -1.71 -2.86 5.88
CA VAL A 172 -1.07 -1.64 6.39
C VAL A 172 -2.01 -0.44 6.38
N THR A 173 -2.93 -0.35 5.42
CA THR A 173 -3.94 0.73 5.36
C THR A 173 -4.80 0.75 6.62
N MET A 174 -5.14 -0.42 7.18
CA MET A 174 -5.89 -0.52 8.45
C MET A 174 -5.11 -0.01 9.67
N LEU A 175 -3.80 0.12 9.57
CA LEU A 175 -2.93 0.63 10.63
C LEU A 175 -2.70 2.14 10.55
N ILE A 176 -3.08 2.77 9.42
CA ILE A 176 -2.90 4.21 9.21
C ILE A 176 -4.00 4.96 9.95
N PRO A 177 -3.65 5.88 10.85
CA PRO A 177 -4.66 6.74 11.47
C PRO A 177 -5.24 7.71 10.44
N ASN A 178 -6.55 7.99 10.54
CA ASN A 178 -7.26 8.96 9.70
C ASN A 178 -7.22 8.68 8.18
N VAL A 179 -7.20 7.41 7.79
CA VAL A 179 -7.20 6.99 6.39
C VAL A 179 -8.35 7.63 5.61
N ALA A 180 -9.54 7.73 6.21
CA ALA A 180 -10.72 8.34 5.58
C ALA A 180 -10.52 9.83 5.23
N ALA A 181 -9.81 10.59 6.07
CA ALA A 181 -9.48 11.99 5.77
C ALA A 181 -8.51 12.08 4.58
N LEU A 182 -7.55 11.16 4.51
CA LEU A 182 -6.60 11.07 3.40
C LEU A 182 -7.32 10.71 2.08
N GLU A 183 -8.25 9.76 2.11
CA GLU A 183 -9.08 9.36 0.96
C GLU A 183 -9.96 10.49 0.45
N ASN A 184 -10.61 11.22 1.35
CA ASN A 184 -11.42 12.39 1.00
C ASN A 184 -10.58 13.49 0.36
N SER A 185 -9.39 13.76 0.90
CA SER A 185 -8.48 14.77 0.36
C SER A 185 -7.94 14.35 -1.02
N LEU A 186 -7.64 13.07 -1.21
CA LEU A 186 -7.19 12.54 -2.49
C LEU A 186 -8.29 12.63 -3.55
N THR A 187 -9.53 12.30 -3.17
CA THR A 187 -10.70 12.44 -4.03
C THR A 187 -10.94 13.89 -4.44
N HIS A 188 -10.82 14.81 -3.48
CA HIS A 188 -10.94 16.24 -3.78
C HIS A 188 -9.83 16.72 -4.73
N PHE A 189 -8.58 16.33 -4.49
CA PHE A 189 -7.46 16.63 -5.37
C PHE A 189 -7.70 16.10 -6.79
N ALA A 190 -8.12 14.83 -6.93
CA ALA A 190 -8.43 14.22 -8.22
C ALA A 190 -9.50 14.99 -9.00
N ASN A 191 -10.57 15.42 -8.31
CA ASN A 191 -11.65 16.21 -8.91
C ASN A 191 -11.18 17.58 -9.38
N VAL A 192 -10.34 18.27 -8.58
CA VAL A 192 -9.83 19.61 -8.94
C VAL A 192 -8.94 19.59 -10.18
N ILE A 193 -8.12 18.54 -10.32
CA ILE A 193 -7.22 18.42 -11.49
C ILE A 193 -7.85 17.65 -12.66
N GLU A 194 -9.12 17.24 -12.53
CA GLU A 194 -9.86 16.45 -13.50
C GLU A 194 -9.14 15.14 -13.87
N ALA A 195 -8.49 14.52 -12.89
CA ALA A 195 -7.81 13.25 -13.09
C ALA A 195 -8.80 12.09 -13.14
N ASP A 196 -8.55 11.14 -14.03
CA ASP A 196 -9.32 9.88 -14.07
C ASP A 196 -9.01 9.00 -12.86
N GLU A 197 -7.75 9.04 -12.41
CA GLU A 197 -7.28 8.28 -11.26
C GLU A 197 -6.13 8.98 -10.57
N VAL A 198 -6.14 8.88 -9.25
CA VAL A 198 -5.02 9.29 -8.41
C VAL A 198 -4.73 8.19 -7.39
N LEU A 199 -3.47 7.77 -7.31
CA LEU A 199 -2.99 6.77 -6.36
C LEU A 199 -1.90 7.36 -5.49
N LEU A 200 -1.94 7.01 -4.23
CA LEU A 200 -0.91 7.35 -3.26
C LEU A 200 -0.16 6.10 -2.82
N PHE A 201 1.17 6.11 -2.97
CA PHE A 201 2.05 5.01 -2.59
C PHE A 201 2.94 5.40 -1.44
N GLU A 202 3.19 4.46 -0.53
CA GLU A 202 4.26 4.63 0.46
C GLU A 202 5.63 4.53 -0.23
N LYS A 203 6.54 5.43 0.15
CA LYS A 203 7.77 5.70 -0.61
C LYS A 203 8.79 4.56 -0.58
N ALA A 204 8.92 3.86 0.53
CA ALA A 204 9.89 2.78 0.69
C ALA A 204 9.39 1.48 0.07
N THR A 205 8.15 1.11 0.37
CA THR A 205 7.54 -0.18 0.02
C THR A 205 6.81 -0.19 -1.31
N PHE A 206 6.36 0.97 -1.78
CA PHE A 206 5.41 1.13 -2.90
C PHE A 206 4.05 0.45 -2.68
N LEU A 207 3.68 0.20 -1.42
CA LEU A 207 2.32 -0.22 -1.11
C LEU A 207 1.33 0.92 -1.38
N VAL A 208 0.19 0.59 -1.97
CA VAL A 208 -0.90 1.54 -2.16
C VAL A 208 -1.50 1.88 -0.80
N ILE A 209 -1.55 3.17 -0.47
CA ILE A 209 -2.11 3.68 0.78
C ILE A 209 -3.56 4.09 0.57
N SER A 210 -3.82 4.78 -0.55
CA SER A 210 -5.12 5.31 -0.90
C SER A 210 -5.21 5.47 -2.42
N HIS A 211 -6.43 5.42 -2.94
CA HIS A 211 -6.68 5.65 -4.35
C HIS A 211 -8.05 6.28 -4.57
N CYS A 212 -8.17 7.03 -5.66
CA CYS A 212 -9.41 7.59 -6.14
C CYS A 212 -9.55 7.33 -7.62
N GLN A 213 -10.75 6.94 -8.06
CA GLN A 213 -11.11 6.70 -9.46
C GLN A 213 -12.38 7.44 -9.81
N SER A 214 -12.38 8.17 -10.93
CA SER A 214 -13.59 8.78 -11.48
C SER A 214 -14.40 7.84 -12.38
N LYS A 215 -13.73 6.85 -12.99
CA LYS A 215 -14.33 5.85 -13.88
C LYS A 215 -14.07 4.44 -13.38
N GLN A 216 -15.10 3.60 -13.36
CA GLN A 216 -14.93 2.17 -13.07
C GLN A 216 -14.12 1.50 -14.16
N ASN A 217 -13.00 0.92 -13.78
CA ASN A 217 -12.15 0.12 -14.66
C ASN A 217 -12.37 -1.38 -14.43
N ARG A 218 -12.21 -2.17 -15.52
CA ARG A 218 -12.43 -3.62 -15.49
C ARG A 218 -11.35 -4.39 -14.71
N ASP A 219 -10.12 -3.86 -14.64
CA ASP A 219 -9.02 -4.51 -13.90
C ASP A 219 -8.93 -3.94 -12.49
N SER A 220 -9.52 -4.65 -11.53
CA SER A 220 -9.52 -4.29 -10.11
C SER A 220 -8.13 -4.41 -9.44
N HIS A 221 -7.16 -5.06 -10.10
CA HIS A 221 -5.82 -5.36 -9.54
C HIS A 221 -4.68 -4.59 -10.22
N ARG A 222 -5.01 -3.66 -11.10
CA ARG A 222 -4.01 -2.92 -11.86
C ARG A 222 -3.09 -2.06 -11.00
N PHE A 223 -3.57 -1.58 -9.85
CA PHE A 223 -2.77 -0.74 -8.95
C PHE A 223 -1.61 -1.50 -8.33
N GLU A 224 -1.87 -2.72 -7.92
CA GLU A 224 -0.87 -3.61 -7.36
C GLU A 224 0.14 -4.07 -8.43
N LYS A 225 -0.32 -4.27 -9.68
CA LYS A 225 0.57 -4.50 -10.83
C LYS A 225 1.50 -3.32 -11.05
N VAL A 226 0.95 -2.11 -11.02
CA VAL A 226 1.73 -0.86 -11.11
C VAL A 226 2.73 -0.76 -9.96
N SER A 227 2.32 -1.02 -8.71
CA SER A 227 3.21 -1.04 -7.54
C SER A 227 4.42 -1.96 -7.75
N ASN A 228 4.18 -3.18 -8.22
CA ASN A 228 5.24 -4.15 -8.46
C ASN A 228 6.21 -3.67 -9.55
N ILE A 229 5.70 -3.18 -10.68
CA ILE A 229 6.51 -2.67 -11.80
C ILE A 229 7.38 -1.50 -11.36
N ILE A 230 6.80 -0.50 -10.68
CA ILE A 230 7.52 0.70 -10.27
C ILE A 230 8.57 0.36 -9.22
N LYS A 231 8.24 -0.52 -8.28
CA LYS A 231 9.22 -0.97 -7.28
C LYS A 231 10.43 -1.64 -7.92
N GLN A 232 10.23 -2.53 -8.90
CA GLN A 232 11.32 -3.17 -9.62
C GLN A 232 12.16 -2.15 -10.41
N PHE A 233 11.53 -1.17 -11.04
CA PHE A 233 12.21 -0.10 -11.74
C PHE A 233 13.05 0.76 -10.79
N LYS A 234 12.48 1.18 -9.65
CA LYS A 234 13.19 1.91 -8.59
C LYS A 234 14.42 1.14 -8.10
N LEU A 235 14.29 -0.16 -7.86
CA LEU A 235 15.40 -1.01 -7.43
C LEU A 235 16.50 -1.08 -8.50
N SER A 236 16.13 -1.15 -9.77
CA SER A 236 17.06 -1.12 -10.89
C SER A 236 17.81 0.21 -10.96
N CYS A 237 17.14 1.34 -10.79
CA CYS A 237 17.77 2.66 -10.70
C CYS A 237 18.77 2.72 -9.53
N SER A 238 18.40 2.21 -8.37
CA SER A 238 19.27 2.21 -7.17
C SER A 238 20.55 1.38 -7.39
N LYS A 239 20.47 0.25 -8.10
CA LYS A 239 21.63 -0.56 -8.45
C LYS A 239 22.61 0.17 -9.37
N LEU A 240 22.14 1.13 -10.15
CA LEU A 240 22.94 2.00 -11.02
C LEU A 240 23.40 3.30 -10.33
N GLY A 241 23.15 3.45 -9.02
CA GLY A 241 23.47 4.67 -8.27
C GLY A 241 22.52 5.84 -8.57
N ALA A 242 21.44 5.62 -9.34
CA ALA A 242 20.46 6.64 -9.69
C ALA A 242 19.33 6.70 -8.64
N LYS A 243 18.82 7.91 -8.38
CA LYS A 243 17.66 8.11 -7.51
C LYS A 243 16.41 8.19 -8.37
N PHE A 244 15.41 7.32 -8.08
CA PHE A 244 14.09 7.45 -8.64
C PHE A 244 13.39 8.67 -8.02
N GLN A 245 12.98 9.62 -8.83
CA GLN A 245 12.25 10.83 -8.39
C GLN A 245 10.88 10.91 -9.04
N SER A 246 10.81 10.72 -10.35
CA SER A 246 9.59 10.83 -11.13
C SER A 246 9.62 9.88 -12.32
N MET A 247 8.46 9.58 -12.86
CA MET A 247 8.26 8.79 -14.08
C MET A 247 7.04 9.31 -14.81
N GLU A 248 7.12 9.35 -16.13
CA GLU A 248 5.99 9.61 -17.00
C GLU A 248 5.82 8.43 -17.96
N VAL A 249 4.58 7.99 -18.11
CA VAL A 249 4.20 6.96 -19.08
C VAL A 249 3.07 7.51 -19.93
N ARG A 250 3.21 7.44 -21.24
CA ARG A 250 2.25 7.99 -22.17
C ARG A 250 2.00 7.03 -23.33
N ASN A 251 0.75 6.88 -23.72
CA ASN A 251 0.36 6.17 -24.93
C ASN A 251 -0.77 6.91 -25.66
N SER A 252 -1.41 6.29 -26.66
CA SER A 252 -2.52 6.91 -27.38
C SER A 252 -3.82 7.09 -26.58
N ALA A 253 -3.95 6.43 -25.42
CA ALA A 253 -5.19 6.39 -24.64
C ALA A 253 -5.09 7.12 -23.28
N PHE A 254 -3.87 7.30 -22.73
CA PHE A 254 -3.70 7.94 -21.44
C PHE A 254 -2.28 8.51 -21.24
N ALA A 255 -2.15 9.40 -20.26
CA ALA A 255 -0.88 9.82 -19.68
C ALA A 255 -0.90 9.53 -18.17
N ALA A 256 0.17 8.93 -17.65
CA ALA A 256 0.35 8.69 -16.22
C ALA A 256 1.62 9.38 -15.73
N PHE A 257 1.50 10.10 -14.63
CA PHE A 257 2.58 10.88 -14.03
C PHE A 257 2.80 10.38 -12.61
N ILE A 258 4.03 9.99 -12.29
CA ILE A 258 4.43 9.59 -10.95
C ILE A 258 5.48 10.58 -10.48
N ASP A 259 5.28 11.17 -9.32
CA ASP A 259 6.24 12.09 -8.70
C ASP A 259 6.30 11.90 -7.19
N THR A 260 7.41 12.32 -6.59
CA THR A 260 7.51 12.45 -5.14
C THR A 260 6.45 13.41 -4.65
N PHE A 261 5.59 12.97 -3.74
CA PHE A 261 4.48 13.80 -3.25
C PHE A 261 4.81 14.43 -1.90
N THR A 262 5.06 13.61 -0.88
CA THR A 262 5.52 14.07 0.42
C THR A 262 6.89 13.49 0.75
N SER A 263 7.39 13.73 1.96
CA SER A 263 8.61 13.06 2.45
C SER A 263 8.49 11.52 2.43
N ASN A 264 7.27 11.00 2.61
CA ASN A 264 6.98 9.58 2.80
C ASN A 264 6.19 8.94 1.65
N THR A 265 5.74 9.71 0.66
CA THR A 265 4.84 9.20 -0.39
C THR A 265 5.24 9.59 -1.81
N TYR A 266 4.82 8.74 -2.77
CA TYR A 266 4.70 9.08 -4.18
C TYR A 266 3.22 9.19 -4.54
N VAL A 267 2.90 10.05 -5.50
CA VAL A 267 1.58 10.12 -6.12
C VAL A 267 1.68 9.70 -7.58
N MET A 268 0.69 8.94 -8.06
CA MET A 268 0.46 8.69 -9.47
C MET A 268 -0.85 9.35 -9.89
N VAL A 269 -0.79 10.15 -10.93
CA VAL A 269 -1.96 10.79 -11.55
C VAL A 269 -2.12 10.22 -12.95
N VAL A 270 -3.32 9.72 -13.27
CA VAL A 270 -3.66 9.18 -14.58
C VAL A 270 -4.72 10.07 -15.24
N MET A 271 -4.45 10.47 -16.48
CA MET A 271 -5.31 11.29 -17.32
C MET A 271 -5.66 10.55 -18.60
N SER A 272 -6.93 10.48 -18.98
CA SER A 272 -7.36 9.88 -20.27
C SER A 272 -6.98 10.74 -21.48
N ASP A 273 -6.64 12.02 -21.28
CA ASP A 273 -6.13 12.86 -22.36
C ASP A 273 -4.60 12.76 -22.44
N PRO A 274 -4.05 12.06 -23.45
CA PRO A 274 -2.60 11.93 -23.59
C PRO A 274 -1.92 13.23 -24.04
N THR A 275 -2.66 14.28 -24.40
CA THR A 275 -2.10 15.55 -24.88
C THR A 275 -1.83 16.55 -23.76
N ILE A 276 -2.24 16.25 -22.53
CA ILE A 276 -2.01 17.12 -21.37
C ILE A 276 -0.50 17.34 -21.16
N PRO A 277 -0.04 18.60 -21.06
CA PRO A 277 1.36 18.89 -20.77
C PRO A 277 1.79 18.36 -19.40
N SER A 278 2.94 17.71 -19.35
CA SER A 278 3.52 17.16 -18.11
C SER A 278 3.68 18.22 -17.04
N GLU A 279 4.13 19.41 -17.42
CA GLU A 279 4.39 20.53 -16.53
C GLU A 279 3.12 20.99 -15.80
N ALA A 280 1.96 20.96 -16.45
CA ALA A 280 0.70 21.35 -15.83
C ALA A 280 0.33 20.38 -14.69
N THR A 281 0.42 19.09 -14.94
CA THR A 281 0.16 18.06 -13.91
C THR A 281 1.18 18.10 -12.77
N LEU A 282 2.47 18.26 -13.10
CA LEU A 282 3.53 18.35 -12.10
C LEU A 282 3.40 19.60 -11.22
N VAL A 283 2.95 20.73 -11.77
CA VAL A 283 2.66 21.95 -10.98
C VAL A 283 1.51 21.68 -10.00
N ASN A 284 0.44 21.02 -10.43
CA ASN A 284 -0.68 20.68 -9.56
C ASN A 284 -0.25 19.74 -8.42
N ILE A 285 0.56 18.73 -8.72
CA ILE A 285 1.14 17.81 -7.72
C ILE A 285 1.96 18.59 -6.69
N ARG A 286 2.83 19.50 -7.13
CA ARG A 286 3.68 20.32 -6.24
C ARG A 286 2.86 21.26 -5.35
N ASN A 287 1.80 21.87 -5.87
CA ASN A 287 0.94 22.76 -5.11
C ASN A 287 0.15 22.00 -4.03
N ALA A 288 -0.32 20.80 -4.33
CA ALA A 288 -1.04 19.96 -3.36
C ALA A 288 -0.11 19.39 -2.26
N ARG A 289 1.20 19.27 -2.52
CA ARG A 289 2.19 18.63 -1.63
C ARG A 289 2.11 19.12 -0.20
N LYS A 290 2.15 20.46 0.00
CA LYS A 290 2.16 21.05 1.34
C LYS A 290 0.97 20.62 2.19
N TYR A 291 -0.22 20.59 1.59
CA TYR A 291 -1.44 20.17 2.26
C TYR A 291 -1.37 18.70 2.72
N PHE A 292 -0.87 17.81 1.87
CA PHE A 292 -0.74 16.40 2.23
C PHE A 292 0.38 16.14 3.25
N GLU A 293 1.46 16.93 3.25
CA GLU A 293 2.49 16.89 4.30
C GLU A 293 1.93 17.26 5.68
N GLU A 294 1.01 18.21 5.74
CA GLU A 294 0.31 18.59 6.97
C GLU A 294 -0.65 17.50 7.46
N LEU A 295 -1.34 16.81 6.54
CA LEU A 295 -2.17 15.65 6.87
C LEU A 295 -1.37 14.47 7.45
N GLU A 296 -0.18 14.22 6.93
CA GLU A 296 0.71 13.17 7.43
C GLU A 296 1.30 13.50 8.81
N ASN A 297 1.53 14.78 9.12
CA ASN A 297 2.21 15.25 10.32
C ASN A 297 1.43 16.35 11.05
N PRO A 298 0.25 16.07 11.60
CA PRO A 298 -0.59 17.11 12.23
C PRO A 298 0.06 17.78 13.44
N ASN A 299 1.09 17.20 14.03
CA ASN A 299 1.80 17.71 15.21
C ASN A 299 2.98 18.65 14.87
N SER A 300 3.32 18.89 13.61
CA SER A 300 4.43 19.77 13.25
C SER A 300 4.11 21.27 13.36
N ASN A 301 2.83 21.64 13.45
CA ASN A 301 2.35 23.02 13.51
C ASN A 301 1.57 23.39 14.80
N SER A 302 1.50 22.51 15.81
CA SER A 302 0.75 22.81 17.03
C SER A 302 1.60 23.43 18.14
N MET A 303 1.95 24.72 17.99
CA MET A 303 1.81 25.68 19.07
C MET A 303 0.56 26.53 18.80
N GLY A 304 -0.61 26.04 19.17
CA GLY A 304 -1.86 26.79 19.12
C GLY A 304 -2.96 26.16 18.28
N GLN A 305 -3.93 25.60 18.99
CA GLN A 305 -5.30 25.26 18.59
C GLN A 305 -5.45 24.17 17.50
N HIS A 306 -6.13 23.09 17.87
CA HIS A 306 -6.70 22.14 16.92
C HIS A 306 -7.63 22.89 15.95
N PRO A 307 -7.42 22.79 14.62
CA PRO A 307 -8.33 23.39 13.67
C PRO A 307 -9.70 22.70 13.81
N THR A 308 -10.74 23.48 13.99
CA THR A 308 -12.12 22.97 13.93
C THR A 308 -12.40 22.43 12.52
N GLU A 309 -13.37 21.53 12.39
CA GLU A 309 -13.81 20.96 11.08
C GLU A 309 -14.12 22.05 10.04
N PHE A 310 -14.53 23.22 10.50
CA PHE A 310 -14.78 24.41 9.70
C PHE A 310 -13.49 25.09 9.21
N GLN A 311 -12.42 25.09 9.99
CA GLN A 311 -11.10 25.61 9.59
C GLN A 311 -10.40 24.66 8.62
N GLN A 312 -10.56 23.33 8.76
CA GLN A 312 -10.09 22.36 7.79
C GLN A 312 -10.76 22.54 6.43
N LYS A 313 -12.09 22.75 6.38
CA LYS A 313 -12.81 23.05 5.12
C LYS A 313 -12.36 24.36 4.48
N ASN A 314 -12.10 25.41 5.26
CA ASN A 314 -11.66 26.68 4.71
C ASN A 314 -10.22 26.64 4.20
N PHE A 315 -9.33 25.93 4.89
CA PHE A 315 -7.94 25.74 4.45
C PHE A 315 -7.83 24.91 3.18
N VAL A 316 -8.66 23.86 3.08
CA VAL A 316 -8.81 23.05 1.86
C VAL A 316 -9.30 23.93 0.71
N ASN A 317 -10.34 24.73 0.92
CA ASN A 317 -10.89 25.61 -0.10
C ASN A 317 -9.88 26.69 -0.54
N GLU A 318 -9.08 27.24 0.36
CA GLU A 318 -8.09 28.28 0.04
C GLU A 318 -6.88 27.71 -0.73
N ALA A 319 -6.35 26.55 -0.33
CA ALA A 319 -5.27 25.88 -1.04
C ALA A 319 -5.69 25.46 -2.47
N PHE A 320 -6.91 24.94 -2.62
CA PHE A 320 -7.44 24.55 -3.91
C PHE A 320 -7.98 25.73 -4.74
N HIS A 321 -8.42 26.83 -4.11
CA HIS A 321 -8.77 28.06 -4.83
C HIS A 321 -7.56 28.65 -5.56
N ASN A 322 -6.39 28.61 -4.94
CA ASN A 322 -5.12 29.01 -5.60
C ASN A 322 -4.74 28.08 -6.76
N ILE A 323 -5.05 26.78 -6.68
CA ILE A 323 -4.87 25.84 -7.78
C ILE A 323 -5.84 26.14 -8.92
N LEU A 324 -7.11 26.42 -8.62
CA LEU A 324 -8.13 26.82 -9.62
C LEU A 324 -7.80 28.11 -10.34
N ILE A 325 -7.26 29.12 -9.65
CA ILE A 325 -6.82 30.38 -10.26
C ILE A 325 -5.67 30.13 -11.25
N LEU A 326 -4.73 29.24 -10.92
CA LEU A 326 -3.62 28.88 -11.81
C LEU A 326 -4.09 28.06 -13.02
N ILE A 327 -5.09 27.19 -12.86
CA ILE A 327 -5.69 26.42 -13.95
C ILE A 327 -6.48 27.35 -14.88
N SER A 328 -7.34 28.22 -14.34
CA SER A 328 -8.12 29.17 -15.13
C SER A 328 -7.24 30.20 -15.87
N SER A 329 -6.16 30.66 -15.29
CA SER A 329 -5.21 31.56 -15.98
C SER A 329 -4.47 30.87 -17.13
N LYS A 330 -4.17 29.58 -17.01
CA LYS A 330 -3.55 28.80 -18.11
C LYS A 330 -4.55 28.42 -19.21
N PHE A 331 -5.82 28.18 -18.86
CA PHE A 331 -6.90 28.00 -19.87
C PHE A 331 -7.11 29.30 -20.66
N LEU A 332 -7.10 30.44 -20.03
CA LEU A 332 -7.16 31.76 -20.68
C LEU A 332 -5.95 32.03 -21.59
N LEU A 333 -4.74 31.66 -21.17
CA LEU A 333 -3.54 31.75 -22.02
C LEU A 333 -3.64 30.82 -23.24
N ARG A 334 -4.13 29.60 -23.08
CA ARG A 334 -4.33 28.66 -24.21
C ARG A 334 -5.43 29.10 -25.17
N ALA A 335 -6.53 29.66 -24.65
CA ALA A 335 -7.56 30.25 -25.50
C ALA A 335 -7.03 31.49 -26.26
N TYR A 336 -6.17 32.25 -25.64
CA TYR A 336 -5.49 33.39 -26.26
C TYR A 336 -4.49 32.95 -27.33
N GLU A 337 -3.64 31.97 -27.05
CA GLU A 337 -2.68 31.39 -28.03
C GLU A 337 -3.40 30.72 -29.22
N LYS A 338 -4.50 29.97 -29.01
CA LYS A 338 -5.31 29.40 -30.10
C LYS A 338 -5.99 30.47 -30.95
N ASN A 339 -6.43 31.55 -30.33
CA ASN A 339 -7.04 32.66 -31.09
C ASN A 339 -6.00 33.52 -31.84
N VAL A 340 -4.81 33.69 -31.28
CA VAL A 340 -3.72 34.46 -31.93
C VAL A 340 -3.09 33.64 -33.07
N LEU A 341 -2.88 32.35 -32.92
CA LEU A 341 -2.36 31.45 -33.97
C LEU A 341 -3.41 31.15 -35.07
N GLY A 342 -4.71 31.16 -34.70
CA GLY A 342 -5.79 31.01 -35.67
C GLY A 342 -5.96 32.22 -36.60
N CYS A 343 -5.57 33.41 -36.16
CA CYS A 343 -5.60 34.65 -36.99
C CYS A 343 -4.41 34.77 -37.94
N TYR A 344 -3.28 34.07 -37.66
CA TYR A 344 -2.11 34.09 -38.56
C TYR A 344 -2.19 33.10 -39.73
N ASN A 345 -3.04 32.07 -39.66
CA ASN A 345 -3.20 31.08 -40.74
C ASN A 345 -4.36 31.36 -41.72
N SER A 346 -5.10 32.46 -41.57
CA SER A 346 -6.19 32.84 -42.44
C SER A 346 -5.89 34.03 -43.36
N GLY A 347 -4.64 34.43 -43.47
CA GLY A 347 -4.23 35.52 -44.34
C GLY A 347 -2.97 35.19 -45.11
N PHE A 348 -3.10 34.31 -46.13
CA PHE A 348 -2.30 34.27 -47.37
C PHE A 348 -2.62 32.98 -48.14
N LEU A 349 -3.65 33.07 -48.97
CA LEU A 349 -3.74 32.51 -50.31
C LEU A 349 -4.98 33.06 -50.99
#